data_274ae0c3ec01527410a582d0e8bc7e1e
#
_entry.id   274ae0c3ec01527410a582d0e8bc7e1e
#
_cell.length_a   1.000
_cell.length_b   1.000
_cell.length_c   1.000
_cell.angle_alpha   90.00
_cell.angle_beta   90.00
_cell.angle_gamma   90.00
#
_symmetry.space_group_name_H-M   'P 1'
#
loop_
_entity.id
_entity.type
_entity.pdbx_description
1 polymer ?
#
loop_
_entity_poly.entity_id
_entity_poly.type
_entity_poly.pdbx_seq_one_letter_code
_entity_poly.pdbx_strand_id
1 'polypeptide(L)'
;EIASCLVGSEMCIRDRLLVRGTSVMQGYYKMPKETEETLSDGWLHTGDLGYVDEDRFVFLTGRRKNLIILANGENVSPEELENELGRNDLVKEILVREHEKVIEAEIFPDPEYMEKHTITEPEPLLQELVDRLNGSMPVYKRIARLIVREVPFERTAAGKIKRF
;
A
#
# COMPACT_ATOMS: atom_id res chain seq x y z
N GLU A 1 11.36 11.38 -18.50
CA GLU A 1 9.95 11.06 -18.80
C GLU A 1 9.41 10.07 -17.79
N ILE A 2 8.19 10.29 -17.34
CA ILE A 2 7.43 9.37 -16.53
C ILE A 2 6.22 8.96 -17.37
N ALA A 3 6.02 7.68 -17.53
CA ALA A 3 4.87 7.14 -18.24
C ALA A 3 4.15 6.12 -17.35
N SER A 4 2.82 6.12 -17.41
CA SER A 4 2.02 5.02 -16.94
C SER A 4 1.74 4.09 -18.11
N CYS A 5 1.99 2.80 -17.94
CA CYS A 5 1.77 1.82 -18.99
C CYS A 5 0.44 1.13 -18.76
N LEU A 6 -0.52 1.41 -19.63
CA LEU A 6 -1.78 0.65 -19.75
C LEU A 6 -1.47 -0.71 -20.37
N VAL A 7 -1.38 -1.74 -19.54
CA VAL A 7 -1.30 -3.12 -20.04
C VAL A 7 -2.60 -3.83 -19.69
N GLY A 8 -3.49 -3.85 -20.67
CA GLY A 8 -4.52 -4.88 -20.88
C GLY A 8 -5.74 -4.83 -19.98
N SER A 9 -6.89 -4.73 -20.64
CA SER A 9 -8.28 -4.91 -20.20
C SER A 9 -8.81 -3.95 -19.11
N GLU A 10 -10.00 -3.50 -19.34
CA GLU A 10 -10.76 -2.45 -18.64
C GLU A 10 -10.97 -2.62 -17.11
N MET A 11 -10.30 -3.54 -16.46
CA MET A 11 -10.52 -3.87 -15.04
C MET A 11 -9.27 -3.94 -14.17
N CYS A 12 -8.08 -3.70 -14.70
CA CYS A 12 -6.84 -3.62 -13.90
C CYS A 12 -6.32 -2.19 -13.87
N ILE A 13 -6.99 -1.36 -13.12
CA ILE A 13 -6.84 0.09 -13.08
C ILE A 13 -5.70 0.51 -12.15
N ARG A 14 -4.50 -0.02 -12.33
CA ARG A 14 -3.32 0.63 -11.73
C ARG A 14 -2.12 0.36 -12.60
N ASP A 15 -1.79 1.40 -13.32
CA ASP A 15 -0.68 1.38 -14.25
C ASP A 15 0.63 1.23 -13.51
N ARG A 16 1.54 0.45 -14.10
CA ARG A 16 2.92 0.38 -13.64
C ARG A 16 3.61 1.69 -13.98
N LEU A 17 4.23 2.33 -13.02
CA LEU A 17 5.03 3.52 -13.28
C LEU A 17 6.37 3.12 -13.89
N LEU A 18 6.61 3.67 -15.06
CA LEU A 18 7.86 3.54 -15.80
C LEU A 18 8.56 4.89 -15.83
N VAL A 19 9.87 4.89 -15.65
CA VAL A 19 10.69 6.11 -15.68
C VAL A 19 11.79 5.97 -16.70
N ARG A 20 12.01 7.01 -17.50
CA ARG A 20 13.10 7.11 -18.47
C ARG A 20 13.79 8.45 -18.37
N GLY A 21 15.11 8.47 -18.44
CA GLY A 21 15.89 9.71 -18.43
C GLY A 21 17.34 9.49 -18.07
N THR A 22 18.12 10.55 -18.12
CA THR A 22 19.58 10.50 -17.85
C THR A 22 19.94 10.16 -16.41
N SER A 23 18.99 10.30 -15.47
CA SER A 23 19.16 9.95 -14.06
C SER A 23 18.86 8.48 -13.74
N VAL A 24 18.36 7.72 -14.74
CA VAL A 24 18.09 6.29 -14.56
C VAL A 24 19.41 5.54 -14.57
N MET A 25 19.53 4.57 -13.65
CA MET A 25 20.71 3.72 -13.55
C MET A 25 20.98 2.96 -14.86
N GLN A 26 22.23 2.58 -15.10
CA GLN A 26 22.60 1.71 -16.23
C GLN A 26 22.34 0.22 -15.92
N GLY A 27 22.22 -0.15 -14.67
CA GLY A 27 21.97 -1.52 -14.20
C GLY A 27 22.47 -1.76 -12.79
N TYR A 28 22.19 -2.95 -12.28
CA TYR A 28 22.70 -3.43 -11.01
C TYR A 28 24.10 -4.02 -11.17
N TYR A 29 25.01 -3.65 -10.27
CA TYR A 29 26.40 -4.12 -10.34
C TYR A 29 26.48 -5.64 -10.20
N LYS A 30 27.04 -6.31 -11.20
CA LYS A 30 27.20 -7.77 -11.29
C LYS A 30 25.88 -8.58 -11.21
N MET A 31 24.72 -7.95 -11.50
CA MET A 31 23.41 -8.57 -11.46
C MET A 31 22.68 -8.37 -12.81
N PRO A 32 23.10 -9.08 -13.88
CA PRO A 32 22.53 -8.86 -15.20
C PRO A 32 21.08 -9.28 -15.32
N LYS A 33 20.66 -10.34 -14.64
CA LYS A 33 19.25 -10.82 -14.66
C LYS A 33 18.31 -9.80 -14.03
N GLU A 34 18.64 -9.31 -12.85
CA GLU A 34 17.87 -8.29 -12.16
C GLU A 34 17.85 -6.97 -12.94
N THR A 35 18.92 -6.69 -13.67
CA THR A 35 18.99 -5.53 -14.56
C THR A 35 18.02 -5.68 -15.72
N GLU A 36 18.01 -6.83 -16.39
CA GLU A 36 17.10 -7.13 -17.52
C GLU A 36 15.63 -7.11 -17.11
N GLU A 37 15.32 -7.63 -15.91
CA GLU A 37 13.97 -7.60 -15.35
C GLU A 37 13.48 -6.18 -14.99
N THR A 38 14.42 -5.29 -14.66
CA THR A 38 14.11 -3.95 -14.16
C THR A 38 14.24 -2.87 -15.24
N LEU A 39 15.13 -3.07 -16.21
CA LEU A 39 15.37 -2.15 -17.32
C LEU A 39 15.01 -2.82 -18.64
N SER A 40 14.02 -2.29 -19.35
CA SER A 40 13.59 -2.77 -20.65
C SER A 40 13.39 -1.59 -21.60
N ASP A 41 14.00 -1.64 -22.78
CA ASP A 41 13.90 -0.61 -23.82
C ASP A 41 14.21 0.82 -23.34
N GLY A 42 15.12 0.95 -22.39
CA GLY A 42 15.52 2.22 -21.79
C GLY A 42 14.55 2.75 -20.72
N TRP A 43 13.55 1.96 -20.32
CA TRP A 43 12.62 2.26 -19.24
C TRP A 43 12.96 1.49 -17.99
N LEU A 44 12.94 2.20 -16.86
CA LEU A 44 13.03 1.62 -15.53
C LEU A 44 11.62 1.22 -15.05
N HIS A 45 11.41 -0.05 -14.78
CA HIS A 45 10.23 -0.59 -14.13
C HIS A 45 10.35 -0.38 -12.63
N THR A 46 9.70 0.66 -12.08
CA THR A 46 9.84 1.02 -10.66
C THR A 46 9.26 -0.03 -9.71
N GLY A 47 8.34 -0.84 -10.21
CA GLY A 47 7.54 -1.76 -9.40
C GLY A 47 6.45 -1.06 -8.59
N ASP A 48 6.34 0.26 -8.71
CA ASP A 48 5.28 1.03 -8.10
C ASP A 48 4.05 1.08 -9.03
N LEU A 49 2.89 1.15 -8.40
CA LEU A 49 1.60 1.34 -9.04
C LEU A 49 1.14 2.77 -8.85
N GLY A 50 0.55 3.34 -9.88
CA GLY A 50 0.09 4.70 -9.83
C GLY A 50 -0.48 5.16 -11.15
N TYR A 51 -0.89 6.40 -11.20
CA TYR A 51 -1.38 7.03 -12.43
C TYR A 51 -0.86 8.46 -12.53
N VAL A 52 -0.93 8.99 -13.74
CA VAL A 52 -0.62 10.39 -14.03
C VAL A 52 -1.93 11.06 -14.41
N ASP A 53 -2.30 12.15 -13.73
CA ASP A 53 -3.52 12.88 -14.04
C ASP A 53 -3.36 13.80 -15.28
N GLU A 54 -4.43 14.51 -15.64
CA GLU A 54 -4.46 15.42 -16.78
C GLU A 54 -3.49 16.60 -16.61
N ASP A 55 -3.22 17.00 -15.36
CA ASP A 55 -2.28 18.06 -14.99
C ASP A 55 -0.83 17.55 -14.87
N ARG A 56 -0.59 16.27 -15.18
CA ARG A 56 0.71 15.57 -15.12
C ARG A 56 1.26 15.38 -13.70
N PHE A 57 0.42 15.38 -12.68
CA PHE A 57 0.83 14.92 -11.37
C PHE A 57 0.85 13.40 -11.29
N VAL A 58 1.85 12.87 -10.60
CA VAL A 58 2.03 11.43 -10.40
C VAL A 58 1.44 11.04 -9.05
N PHE A 59 0.47 10.14 -9.07
CA PHE A 59 -0.16 9.59 -7.87
C PHE A 59 0.27 8.14 -7.68
N LEU A 60 0.97 7.86 -6.58
CA LEU A 60 1.33 6.50 -6.20
C LEU A 60 0.18 5.84 -5.45
N THR A 61 -0.23 4.65 -5.88
CA THR A 61 -1.35 3.92 -5.29
C THR A 61 -0.93 2.64 -4.57
N GLY A 62 0.33 2.22 -4.73
CA GLY A 62 0.87 1.05 -4.05
C GLY A 62 2.07 0.43 -4.73
N ARG A 63 2.38 -0.81 -4.35
CA ARG A 63 3.45 -1.60 -4.94
C ARG A 63 2.95 -2.93 -5.50
N ARG A 64 3.42 -3.29 -6.68
CA ARG A 64 3.07 -4.57 -7.31
C ARG A 64 3.35 -5.78 -6.42
N LYS A 65 4.48 -5.76 -5.69
CA LYS A 65 4.89 -6.86 -4.79
C LYS A 65 4.00 -7.00 -3.56
N ASN A 66 3.30 -5.94 -3.18
CA ASN A 66 2.47 -5.92 -1.99
C ASN A 66 0.99 -6.20 -2.30
N LEU A 67 0.62 -6.26 -3.59
CA LEU A 67 -0.77 -6.55 -3.96
C LEU A 67 -1.25 -7.84 -3.31
N ILE A 68 -2.40 -7.75 -2.68
CA ILE A 68 -3.15 -8.89 -2.20
C ILE A 68 -3.95 -9.44 -3.38
N ILE A 69 -3.69 -10.68 -3.76
CA ILE A 69 -4.39 -11.36 -4.84
C ILE A 69 -5.43 -12.29 -4.23
N LEU A 70 -6.69 -11.88 -4.30
CA LEU A 70 -7.80 -12.65 -3.73
C LEU A 70 -8.14 -13.88 -4.57
N ALA A 71 -8.82 -14.86 -3.94
CA ALA A 71 -9.21 -16.10 -4.59
C ALA A 71 -10.11 -15.93 -5.82
N ASN A 72 -10.82 -14.80 -5.93
CA ASN A 72 -11.65 -14.44 -7.09
C ASN A 72 -10.85 -13.75 -8.21
N GLY A 73 -9.52 -13.62 -8.07
CA GLY A 73 -8.64 -12.95 -9.04
C GLY A 73 -8.57 -11.42 -8.92
N GLU A 74 -9.31 -10.83 -7.99
CA GLU A 74 -9.24 -9.39 -7.74
C GLU A 74 -7.96 -9.01 -7.01
N ASN A 75 -7.43 -7.84 -7.35
CA ASN A 75 -6.23 -7.29 -6.75
C ASN A 75 -6.59 -6.15 -5.80
N VAL A 76 -6.06 -6.21 -4.57
CA VAL A 76 -6.25 -5.16 -3.57
C VAL A 76 -4.88 -4.60 -3.18
N SER A 77 -4.74 -3.27 -3.25
CA SER A 77 -3.55 -2.59 -2.75
C SER A 77 -3.71 -2.36 -1.25
N PRO A 78 -2.88 -2.97 -0.41
CA PRO A 78 -2.91 -2.71 1.03
C PRO A 78 -2.62 -1.25 1.35
N GLU A 79 -1.74 -0.59 0.58
CA GLU A 79 -1.40 0.81 0.79
C GLU A 79 -2.59 1.76 0.61
N GLU A 80 -3.55 1.42 -0.25
CA GLU A 80 -4.79 2.20 -0.40
C GLU A 80 -5.59 2.20 0.90
N LEU A 81 -5.77 1.03 1.51
CA LEU A 81 -6.49 0.88 2.76
C LEU A 81 -5.72 1.50 3.94
N GLU A 82 -4.39 1.31 3.96
CA GLU A 82 -3.50 1.91 4.96
C GLU A 82 -3.55 3.44 4.91
N ASN A 83 -3.53 4.03 3.72
CA ASN A 83 -3.58 5.48 3.55
C ASN A 83 -4.93 6.06 3.99
N GLU A 84 -6.05 5.38 3.70
CA GLU A 84 -7.37 5.86 4.12
C GLU A 84 -7.54 5.81 5.64
N LEU A 85 -7.17 4.68 6.29
CA LEU A 85 -7.24 4.56 7.74
C LEU A 85 -6.22 5.44 8.46
N GLY A 86 -5.01 5.58 7.88
CA GLY A 86 -3.92 6.38 8.44
C GLY A 86 -4.17 7.90 8.43
N ARG A 87 -5.26 8.38 7.81
CA ARG A 87 -5.69 9.78 7.91
C ARG A 87 -6.29 10.14 9.27
N ASN A 88 -6.65 9.13 10.06
CA ASN A 88 -7.22 9.35 11.38
C ASN A 88 -6.10 9.49 12.41
N ASP A 89 -6.14 10.55 13.22
CA ASP A 89 -5.12 10.86 14.21
C ASP A 89 -4.95 9.78 15.30
N LEU A 90 -5.95 8.92 15.49
CA LEU A 90 -5.85 7.77 16.41
C LEU A 90 -4.92 6.68 15.85
N VAL A 91 -4.65 6.65 14.53
CA VAL A 91 -3.83 5.62 13.88
C VAL A 91 -2.39 6.09 13.79
N LYS A 92 -1.49 5.57 14.60
CA LYS A 92 -0.05 5.88 14.55
C LYS A 92 0.68 5.09 13.48
N GLU A 93 0.43 3.80 13.46
CA GLU A 93 1.00 2.86 12.50
C GLU A 93 -0.05 1.85 12.07
N ILE A 94 0.01 1.46 10.81
CA ILE A 94 -0.93 0.50 10.25
C ILE A 94 -0.22 -0.42 9.26
N LEU A 95 -0.65 -1.66 9.23
CA LEU A 95 -0.24 -2.66 8.26
C LEU A 95 -1.48 -3.45 7.82
N VAL A 96 -1.73 -3.46 6.51
CA VAL A 96 -2.78 -4.27 5.91
C VAL A 96 -2.13 -5.41 5.13
N ARG A 97 -2.64 -6.63 5.32
CA ARG A 97 -2.15 -7.84 4.66
C ARG A 97 -3.25 -8.85 4.44
N GLU A 98 -2.96 -9.85 3.62
CA GLU A 98 -3.78 -11.06 3.58
C GLU A 98 -3.35 -12.00 4.72
N HIS A 99 -4.32 -12.48 5.46
CA HIS A 99 -4.15 -13.55 6.42
C HIS A 99 -5.34 -14.50 6.35
N GLU A 100 -5.10 -15.81 6.20
CA GLU A 100 -6.16 -16.82 6.07
C GLU A 100 -7.22 -16.51 4.99
N LYS A 101 -6.79 -15.97 3.86
CA LYS A 101 -7.62 -15.58 2.70
C LYS A 101 -8.57 -14.41 2.95
N VAL A 102 -8.36 -13.66 4.01
CA VAL A 102 -9.09 -12.43 4.30
C VAL A 102 -8.15 -11.24 4.41
N ILE A 103 -8.67 -10.05 4.21
CA ILE A 103 -7.92 -8.82 4.43
C ILE A 103 -7.95 -8.50 5.92
N GLU A 104 -6.78 -8.43 6.52
CA GLU A 104 -6.55 -8.11 7.93
C GLU A 104 -5.84 -6.77 8.04
N ALA A 105 -6.28 -5.92 8.96
CA ALA A 105 -5.61 -4.69 9.34
C ALA A 105 -5.06 -4.79 10.75
N GLU A 106 -3.76 -4.61 10.91
CA GLU A 106 -3.12 -4.44 12.21
C GLU A 106 -2.87 -2.94 12.45
N ILE A 107 -3.33 -2.39 13.55
CA ILE A 107 -3.21 -0.97 13.89
C ILE A 107 -2.53 -0.80 15.24
N PHE A 108 -1.49 0.01 15.27
CA PHE A 108 -0.94 0.54 16.51
C PHE A 108 -1.52 1.96 16.70
N PRO A 109 -2.34 2.17 17.76
CA PRO A 109 -2.95 3.46 18.02
C PRO A 109 -1.91 4.48 18.51
N ASP A 110 -2.20 5.77 18.31
CA ASP A 110 -1.32 6.84 18.79
C ASP A 110 -1.48 7.06 20.31
N PRO A 111 -0.45 6.76 21.13
CA PRO A 111 -0.54 6.92 22.58
C PRO A 111 -0.76 8.37 23.01
N GLU A 112 -0.18 9.35 22.30
CA GLU A 112 -0.33 10.77 22.62
C GLU A 112 -1.77 11.23 22.35
N TYR A 113 -2.35 10.77 21.24
CA TYR A 113 -3.74 11.05 20.92
C TYR A 113 -4.68 10.40 21.95
N MET A 114 -4.42 9.14 22.34
CA MET A 114 -5.19 8.44 23.34
C MET A 114 -5.17 9.16 24.70
N GLU A 115 -3.98 9.57 25.16
CA GLU A 115 -3.83 10.31 26.41
C GLU A 115 -4.60 11.64 26.38
N LYS A 116 -4.41 12.43 25.32
CA LYS A 116 -5.07 13.73 25.13
C LYS A 116 -6.60 13.62 25.15
N HIS A 117 -7.16 12.53 24.62
CA HIS A 117 -8.61 12.33 24.53
C HIS A 117 -9.17 11.38 25.58
N THR A 118 -8.35 10.95 26.54
CA THR A 118 -8.72 10.05 27.64
C THR A 118 -9.33 8.71 27.13
N ILE A 119 -8.75 8.20 26.03
CA ILE A 119 -9.17 6.94 25.41
C ILE A 119 -8.43 5.80 26.10
N THR A 120 -9.16 4.93 26.80
CA THR A 120 -8.60 3.73 27.47
C THR A 120 -8.74 2.48 26.62
N GLU A 121 -9.77 2.42 25.79
CA GLU A 121 -10.07 1.30 24.89
C GLU A 121 -10.17 1.79 23.46
N PRO A 122 -9.10 1.71 22.66
CA PRO A 122 -9.08 2.20 21.27
C PRO A 122 -9.82 1.28 20.30
N GLU A 123 -10.01 -0.01 20.64
CA GLU A 123 -10.55 -1.02 19.73
C GLU A 123 -11.95 -0.68 19.19
N PRO A 124 -12.94 -0.24 20.01
CA PRO A 124 -14.26 0.12 19.49
C PRO A 124 -14.22 1.28 18.48
N LEU A 125 -13.36 2.28 18.73
CA LEU A 125 -13.20 3.44 17.85
C LEU A 125 -12.52 3.07 16.54
N LEU A 126 -11.51 2.20 16.59
CA LEU A 126 -10.82 1.70 15.42
C LEU A 126 -11.73 0.77 14.60
N GLN A 127 -12.58 -0.03 15.27
CA GLN A 127 -13.58 -0.85 14.58
C GLN A 127 -14.61 0.02 13.84
N GLU A 128 -15.11 1.08 14.47
CA GLU A 128 -16.01 2.04 13.81
C GLU A 128 -15.35 2.68 12.58
N LEU A 129 -14.05 3.01 12.67
CA LEU A 129 -13.28 3.55 11.55
C LEU A 129 -13.20 2.55 10.38
N VAL A 130 -12.89 1.29 10.69
CA VAL A 130 -12.86 0.19 9.71
C VAL A 130 -14.24 -0.05 9.09
N ASP A 131 -15.29 -0.06 9.89
CA ASP A 131 -16.66 -0.29 9.40
C ASP A 131 -17.13 0.84 8.47
N ARG A 132 -16.75 2.08 8.79
CA ARG A 132 -17.02 3.25 7.94
C ARG A 132 -16.30 3.14 6.60
N LEU A 133 -15.02 2.75 6.61
CA LEU A 133 -14.25 2.50 5.38
C LEU A 133 -14.89 1.37 4.57
N ASN A 134 -15.20 0.24 5.22
CA ASN A 134 -15.85 -0.90 4.59
C ASN A 134 -17.19 -0.57 3.95
N GLY A 135 -17.94 0.39 4.54
CA GLY A 135 -19.20 0.87 3.99
C GLY A 135 -19.06 1.58 2.64
N SER A 136 -17.91 2.19 2.37
CA SER A 136 -17.59 2.88 1.11
C SER A 136 -16.89 1.99 0.09
N MET A 137 -16.46 0.78 0.49
CA MET A 137 -15.66 -0.12 -0.33
C MET A 137 -16.47 -1.27 -0.93
N PRO A 138 -16.11 -1.74 -2.14
CA PRO A 138 -16.62 -2.99 -2.68
C PRO A 138 -16.37 -4.17 -1.72
N VAL A 139 -17.25 -5.16 -1.73
CA VAL A 139 -17.20 -6.28 -0.78
C VAL A 139 -15.84 -6.99 -0.75
N TYR A 140 -15.22 -7.18 -1.90
CA TYR A 140 -13.93 -7.86 -2.01
C TYR A 140 -12.75 -7.07 -1.41
N LYS A 141 -12.87 -5.75 -1.23
CA LYS A 141 -11.83 -4.90 -0.62
C LYS A 141 -12.00 -4.72 0.89
N ARG A 142 -13.07 -5.25 1.46
CA ARG A 142 -13.38 -5.00 2.88
C ARG A 142 -12.39 -5.69 3.80
N ILE A 143 -11.98 -4.96 4.82
CA ILE A 143 -11.19 -5.49 5.93
C ILE A 143 -12.11 -6.37 6.77
N ALA A 144 -11.76 -7.65 6.88
CA ALA A 144 -12.56 -8.64 7.61
C ALA A 144 -12.09 -8.83 9.06
N ARG A 145 -10.85 -8.46 9.36
CA ARG A 145 -10.27 -8.61 10.71
C ARG A 145 -9.48 -7.36 11.08
N LEU A 146 -9.71 -6.86 12.28
CA LEU A 146 -8.93 -5.81 12.91
C LEU A 146 -8.12 -6.41 14.06
N ILE A 147 -6.84 -6.07 14.15
CA ILE A 147 -5.96 -6.36 15.28
C ILE A 147 -5.43 -5.04 15.81
N VAL A 148 -5.69 -4.78 17.09
CA VAL A 148 -5.13 -3.62 17.78
C VAL A 148 -3.84 -4.04 18.47
N ARG A 149 -2.74 -3.37 18.15
CA ARG A 149 -1.41 -3.66 18.70
C ARG A 149 -1.15 -2.83 19.95
N GLU A 150 -0.49 -3.45 20.90
CA GLU A 150 0.01 -2.77 22.11
C GLU A 150 1.40 -2.16 21.91
N VAL A 151 2.13 -2.63 20.89
CA VAL A 151 3.51 -2.20 20.61
C VAL A 151 3.68 -1.80 19.14
N PRO A 152 4.56 -0.84 18.85
CA PRO A 152 4.85 -0.42 17.48
C PRO A 152 5.34 -1.58 16.60
N PHE A 153 5.25 -1.40 15.29
CA PHE A 153 5.80 -2.35 14.34
C PHE A 153 7.33 -2.31 14.32
N GLU A 154 7.93 -3.48 14.06
CA GLU A 154 9.35 -3.53 13.73
C GLU A 154 9.64 -2.77 12.43
N ARG A 155 10.75 -2.04 12.42
CA ARG A 155 11.17 -1.26 11.27
C ARG A 155 12.44 -1.82 10.64
N THR A 156 12.57 -1.62 9.34
CA THR A 156 13.82 -1.86 8.62
C THR A 156 14.86 -0.79 8.97
N ALA A 157 16.14 -1.01 8.60
CA ALA A 157 17.18 0.01 8.74
C ALA A 157 16.85 1.35 8.04
N ALA A 158 15.97 1.32 7.02
CA ALA A 158 15.48 2.51 6.33
C ALA A 158 14.22 3.11 6.97
N GLY A 159 13.82 2.67 8.18
CA GLY A 159 12.69 3.22 8.94
C GLY A 159 11.30 2.76 8.46
N LYS A 160 11.20 1.86 7.48
CA LYS A 160 9.91 1.34 6.98
C LYS A 160 9.43 0.18 7.84
N ILE A 161 8.11 0.08 8.03
CA ILE A 161 7.48 -1.07 8.68
C ILE A 161 7.85 -2.35 7.92
N LYS A 162 8.29 -3.38 8.66
CA LYS A 162 8.52 -4.70 8.09
C LYS A 162 7.17 -5.36 7.81
N ARG A 163 6.96 -5.77 6.57
CA ARG A 163 5.71 -6.45 6.15
C ARG A 163 5.77 -7.97 6.32
N PHE A 164 7.00 -8.52 6.49
CA PHE A 164 7.27 -9.96 6.58
C PHE A 164 8.39 -10.21 7.60
#